data_5a66a8ed750818035819b783dc648b5d
#
_entry.id   5a66a8ed750818035819b783dc648b5d
#
_cell.length_a   1.000
_cell.length_b   1.000
_cell.length_c   1.000
_cell.angle_alpha   90.00
_cell.angle_beta   90.00
_cell.angle_gamma   90.00
#
_symmetry.space_group_name_H-M   'P 1'
#
loop_
_entity.id
_entity.type
_entity.pdbx_description
1 polymer ?
#
loop_
_entity_poly.entity_id
_entity_poly.type
_entity_poly.pdbx_seq_one_letter_code
_entity_poly.pdbx_strand_id
1 'polypeptide(L)'
;MRILIIAIAAFFFSNQLFAQGCCSGGSGSPIAGGTSQGVLAERQVEIGMSLQSINTDKFMIGDKPTKDYLKNYNSNYLYSRFAYGVTKNFTMSVEAGYFFNKTQTGLGGEKVFDKGISDLIIFPRYDVYTHNTEKTRDEITLGLGLKIPLGKYLDSTVSSVNPFTGAKNYVKMPPVVMPTTGANDFIFYGFAFRGYPEKKFRIFANAIYIRKGWNALGERFGDYASVGLFAGKTFFKNLGITLQLKGEWIDKMDYDKQIGKDGMLAIYNVDVTSFGSKKIAIVPQISYPYKSFSVYILSEFPLYQYVNGTAIASQYLFTLGISYRFFTVKQKG
;
A
#
# COMPACT_ATOMS: atom_id res chain seq x y z
N MET A 1 -28.05 47.81 -3.13
CA MET A 1 -28.63 46.51 -2.72
C MET A 1 -28.30 45.32 -3.67
N ARG A 2 -28.30 45.51 -4.98
CA ARG A 2 -27.99 44.43 -5.96
C ARG A 2 -26.53 43.97 -5.95
N ILE A 3 -25.57 44.83 -5.64
CA ILE A 3 -24.12 44.51 -5.61
C ILE A 3 -23.78 43.70 -4.32
N LEU A 4 -24.50 43.90 -3.22
CA LEU A 4 -24.28 43.16 -1.97
C LEU A 4 -24.74 41.70 -2.07
N ILE A 5 -25.77 41.42 -2.86
CA ILE A 5 -26.31 40.06 -3.09
C ILE A 5 -25.34 39.23 -3.96
N ILE A 6 -24.67 39.86 -4.92
CA ILE A 6 -23.67 39.18 -5.78
C ILE A 6 -22.39 38.87 -4.99
N ALA A 7 -21.98 39.70 -4.05
CA ALA A 7 -20.85 39.43 -3.18
C ALA A 7 -21.13 38.29 -2.18
N ILE A 8 -22.35 38.12 -1.71
CA ILE A 8 -22.75 37.02 -0.83
C ILE A 8 -22.88 35.70 -1.61
N ALA A 9 -23.30 35.73 -2.88
CA ALA A 9 -23.38 34.52 -3.71
C ALA A 9 -22.00 33.98 -4.13
N ALA A 10 -20.97 34.83 -4.17
CA ALA A 10 -19.60 34.40 -4.49
C ALA A 10 -18.90 33.69 -3.30
N PHE A 11 -19.44 33.78 -2.09
CA PHE A 11 -18.85 33.12 -0.89
C PHE A 11 -19.35 31.68 -0.66
N PHE A 12 -20.31 31.21 -1.47
CA PHE A 12 -20.83 29.84 -1.37
C PHE A 12 -20.20 28.83 -2.34
N PHE A 13 -19.19 29.21 -3.10
CA PHE A 13 -18.33 28.22 -3.76
C PHE A 13 -17.31 27.68 -2.75
N SER A 14 -17.80 26.88 -1.80
CA SER A 14 -16.95 26.02 -1.03
C SER A 14 -16.17 25.13 -1.99
N ASN A 15 -14.88 25.29 -1.99
CA ASN A 15 -13.96 24.39 -2.67
C ASN A 15 -14.28 22.96 -2.22
N GLN A 16 -14.94 22.22 -3.10
CA GLN A 16 -15.15 20.79 -2.88
C GLN A 16 -13.77 20.14 -2.92
N LEU A 17 -13.25 19.79 -1.77
CA LEU A 17 -12.07 18.96 -1.62
C LEU A 17 -12.46 17.56 -2.12
N PHE A 18 -12.30 17.32 -3.39
CA PHE A 18 -12.42 15.98 -3.95
C PHE A 18 -11.27 15.14 -3.43
N ALA A 19 -11.55 14.43 -2.38
CA ALA A 19 -10.56 13.53 -1.82
C ALA A 19 -10.54 12.25 -2.63
N GLN A 20 -9.49 12.12 -3.37
CA GLN A 20 -9.34 11.06 -4.22
C GLN A 20 -8.58 9.96 -3.77
N GLY A 21 -9.07 8.90 -4.00
CA GLY A 21 -8.55 7.66 -3.78
C GLY A 21 -7.20 7.47 -4.13
N CYS A 22 -6.49 6.99 -3.58
CA CYS A 22 -5.65 6.22 -3.65
C CYS A 22 -4.52 5.95 -3.77
N CYS A 23 -3.96 6.01 -3.20
CA CYS A 23 -2.65 5.56 -3.25
C CYS A 23 -2.51 4.16 -2.98
N SER A 24 -2.55 3.63 -3.89
CA SER A 24 -1.67 2.64 -4.41
C SER A 24 -0.62 2.18 -3.46
N GLY A 25 -0.74 1.00 -3.06
CA GLY A 25 0.43 0.17 -2.78
C GLY A 25 1.23 0.38 -1.51
N GLY A 26 0.99 1.40 -0.79
CA GLY A 26 1.73 1.60 0.46
C GLY A 26 1.15 0.83 1.62
N SER A 27 -0.15 0.74 1.68
CA SER A 27 -0.83 0.29 2.88
C SER A 27 -1.49 -1.07 2.75
N GLY A 28 -0.86 -2.01 2.18
CA GLY A 28 -1.52 -3.30 2.13
C GLY A 28 -0.88 -4.37 1.28
N SER A 29 0.25 -4.07 0.65
CA SER A 29 1.01 -5.13 0.03
C SER A 29 1.69 -5.93 1.14
N PRO A 30 1.32 -7.19 1.38
CA PRO A 30 2.01 -8.04 2.34
C PRO A 30 3.44 -8.35 1.93
N ILE A 31 3.91 -7.71 0.87
CA ILE A 31 5.24 -7.88 0.31
C ILE A 31 5.86 -6.52 0.06
N ALA A 32 5.91 -5.73 1.09
CA ALA A 32 6.70 -4.52 1.08
C ALA A 32 8.15 -4.89 1.27
N GLY A 33 8.80 -5.14 0.17
CA GLY A 33 10.22 -5.27 0.13
C GLY A 33 10.75 -6.59 0.65
N GLY A 34 11.71 -7.11 0.05
CA GLY A 34 12.49 -8.20 0.57
C GLY A 34 12.70 -9.32 -0.41
N THR A 35 13.84 -9.87 -0.29
CA THR A 35 14.42 -10.87 -1.16
C THR A 35 13.82 -12.27 -0.98
N SER A 36 12.81 -12.43 -0.07
CA SER A 36 12.29 -13.73 0.29
C SER A 36 10.77 -13.69 0.34
N GLN A 37 10.18 -14.15 -0.73
CA GLN A 37 8.73 -14.21 -0.88
C GLN A 37 8.19 -15.65 -0.78
N GLY A 38 9.05 -16.65 -0.81
CA GLY A 38 8.73 -18.04 -0.55
C GLY A 38 8.61 -18.38 0.95
N VAL A 39 8.84 -19.64 1.30
CA VAL A 39 8.86 -20.11 2.69
C VAL A 39 10.26 -20.00 3.30
N LEU A 40 10.33 -19.86 4.61
CA LEU A 40 11.56 -19.95 5.39
C LEU A 40 11.93 -21.42 5.62
N ALA A 41 13.20 -21.66 5.87
CA ALA A 41 13.62 -22.98 6.34
C ALA A 41 12.97 -23.31 7.71
N GLU A 42 12.83 -24.60 7.99
CA GLU A 42 12.31 -25.04 9.28
C GLU A 42 13.11 -24.44 10.44
N ARG A 43 12.42 -23.94 11.46
CA ARG A 43 12.98 -23.26 12.65
C ARG A 43 13.78 -21.99 12.35
N GLN A 44 13.69 -21.45 11.15
CA GLN A 44 14.25 -20.17 10.82
C GLN A 44 13.26 -19.05 11.20
N VAL A 45 13.77 -18.01 11.84
CA VAL A 45 13.07 -16.77 12.12
C VAL A 45 13.55 -15.68 11.18
N GLU A 46 12.66 -14.86 10.70
CA GLU A 46 12.98 -13.61 10.02
C GLU A 46 12.25 -12.44 10.71
N ILE A 47 13.01 -11.42 11.07
CA ILE A 47 12.51 -10.13 11.52
C ILE A 47 12.85 -9.13 10.44
N GLY A 48 11.85 -8.50 9.86
CA GLY A 48 11.99 -7.52 8.80
C GLY A 48 11.36 -6.19 9.17
N MET A 49 11.99 -5.11 8.76
CA MET A 49 11.45 -3.75 8.87
C MET A 49 11.71 -3.01 7.58
N SER A 50 10.76 -2.18 7.16
CA SER A 50 10.99 -1.28 6.03
C SER A 50 10.29 0.06 6.22
N LEU A 51 10.98 1.11 5.85
CA LEU A 51 10.47 2.48 5.80
C LEU A 51 10.10 2.80 4.36
N GLN A 52 8.84 3.13 4.13
CA GLN A 52 8.32 3.56 2.84
C GLN A 52 7.99 5.05 2.89
N SER A 53 8.37 5.76 1.84
CA SER A 53 8.05 7.18 1.67
C SER A 53 7.42 7.41 0.31
N ILE A 54 6.27 8.05 0.32
CA ILE A 54 5.52 8.47 -0.86
C ILE A 54 5.37 9.98 -0.82
N ASN A 55 5.61 10.62 -1.95
CA ASN A 55 5.26 12.01 -2.15
C ASN A 55 4.74 12.18 -3.58
N THR A 56 3.65 12.89 -3.74
CA THR A 56 3.07 13.17 -5.07
C THR A 56 2.28 14.47 -5.07
N ASP A 57 2.47 15.23 -6.12
CA ASP A 57 1.70 16.44 -6.48
C ASP A 57 0.93 16.26 -7.80
N LYS A 58 0.93 15.04 -8.33
CA LYS A 58 0.41 14.74 -9.66
C LYS A 58 -1.08 14.39 -9.61
N PHE A 59 -1.88 15.12 -10.39
CA PHE A 59 -3.30 14.83 -10.60
C PHE A 59 -3.56 14.31 -12.01
N MET A 60 -4.49 13.38 -12.11
CA MET A 60 -4.92 12.79 -13.38
C MET A 60 -6.43 12.68 -13.45
N ILE A 61 -6.94 12.68 -14.68
CA ILE A 61 -8.29 12.27 -15.06
C ILE A 61 -8.15 11.20 -16.15
N GLY A 62 -8.58 9.97 -15.86
CA GLY A 62 -8.24 8.83 -16.71
C GLY A 62 -6.71 8.65 -16.75
N ASP A 63 -6.14 8.64 -17.93
CA ASP A 63 -4.70 8.52 -18.18
C ASP A 63 -4.00 9.87 -18.47
N LYS A 64 -4.72 10.99 -18.36
CA LYS A 64 -4.20 12.33 -18.71
C LYS A 64 -3.96 13.18 -17.46
N PRO A 65 -2.87 13.93 -17.39
CA PRO A 65 -2.69 14.95 -16.38
C PRO A 65 -3.83 15.99 -16.41
N THR A 66 -4.24 16.43 -15.23
CA THR A 66 -5.23 17.50 -15.05
C THR A 66 -4.69 18.56 -14.10
N LYS A 67 -5.44 19.65 -13.94
CA LYS A 67 -5.06 20.70 -12.99
C LYS A 67 -5.09 20.17 -11.55
N ASP A 68 -4.29 20.78 -10.72
CA ASP A 68 -4.16 20.41 -9.33
C ASP A 68 -5.39 20.79 -8.52
N TYR A 69 -5.81 19.91 -7.64
CA TYR A 69 -6.86 20.13 -6.62
C TYR A 69 -6.28 20.18 -5.22
N LEU A 70 -5.07 19.64 -5.05
CA LEU A 70 -4.28 19.71 -3.83
C LEU A 70 -2.85 20.07 -4.19
N LYS A 71 -2.12 20.66 -3.26
CA LYS A 71 -0.70 20.97 -3.45
C LYS A 71 0.14 19.71 -3.48
N ASN A 72 -0.08 18.80 -2.53
CA ASN A 72 0.59 17.48 -2.51
C ASN A 72 -0.11 16.50 -1.58
N TYR A 73 0.25 15.24 -1.75
CA TYR A 73 0.03 14.17 -0.79
C TYR A 73 1.36 13.52 -0.42
N ASN A 74 1.58 13.29 0.88
CA ASN A 74 2.73 12.53 1.34
C ASN A 74 2.34 11.51 2.42
N SER A 75 3.12 10.43 2.49
CA SER A 75 2.95 9.38 3.49
C SER A 75 4.29 8.73 3.80
N ASN A 76 4.57 8.57 5.10
CA ASN A 76 5.72 7.82 5.60
C ASN A 76 5.21 6.66 6.45
N TYR A 77 5.60 5.46 6.10
CA TYR A 77 5.08 4.22 6.65
C TYR A 77 6.20 3.29 7.08
N LEU A 78 6.19 2.87 8.33
CA LEU A 78 7.02 1.81 8.84
C LEU A 78 6.22 0.50 8.77
N TYR A 79 6.76 -0.46 8.06
CA TYR A 79 6.25 -1.82 7.99
C TYR A 79 7.17 -2.75 8.75
N SER A 80 6.60 -3.63 9.57
CA SER A 80 7.32 -4.61 10.37
C SER A 80 6.73 -6.00 10.13
N ARG A 81 7.60 -6.98 10.05
CA ARG A 81 7.24 -8.38 9.82
C ARG A 81 8.05 -9.28 10.74
N PHE A 82 7.35 -10.22 11.37
CA PHE A 82 7.92 -11.37 12.05
C PHE A 82 7.46 -12.63 11.33
N ALA A 83 8.39 -13.49 10.90
CA ALA A 83 8.07 -14.73 10.21
C ALA A 83 8.84 -15.91 10.83
N TYR A 84 8.19 -17.06 10.89
CA TYR A 84 8.75 -18.30 11.44
C TYR A 84 8.48 -19.47 10.50
N GLY A 85 9.54 -20.19 10.12
CA GLY A 85 9.47 -21.45 9.41
C GLY A 85 9.05 -22.56 10.36
N VAL A 86 7.78 -22.93 10.34
CA VAL A 86 7.20 -23.95 11.24
C VAL A 86 7.63 -25.34 10.80
N THR A 87 7.60 -25.58 9.51
CA THR A 87 8.14 -26.78 8.85
C THR A 87 8.97 -26.37 7.63
N LYS A 88 9.60 -27.31 6.98
CA LYS A 88 10.34 -27.04 5.74
C LYS A 88 9.49 -26.45 4.62
N ASN A 89 8.17 -26.66 4.65
CA ASN A 89 7.24 -26.19 3.60
C ASN A 89 6.24 -25.16 4.12
N PHE A 90 6.23 -24.83 5.40
CA PHE A 90 5.22 -23.93 5.97
C PHE A 90 5.84 -22.82 6.80
N THR A 91 5.49 -21.59 6.44
CA THR A 91 5.89 -20.39 7.17
C THR A 91 4.65 -19.62 7.63
N MET A 92 4.65 -19.25 8.90
CA MET A 92 3.70 -18.30 9.46
C MET A 92 4.36 -16.94 9.60
N SER A 93 3.68 -15.88 9.19
CA SER A 93 4.12 -14.52 9.50
C SER A 93 3.02 -13.67 10.10
N VAL A 94 3.45 -12.72 10.94
CA VAL A 94 2.63 -11.65 11.49
C VAL A 94 3.27 -10.33 11.08
N GLU A 95 2.47 -9.44 10.53
CA GLU A 95 2.93 -8.21 9.94
C GLU A 95 2.07 -7.05 10.44
N ALA A 96 2.70 -5.93 10.72
CA ALA A 96 2.00 -4.72 11.16
C ALA A 96 2.73 -3.48 10.65
N GLY A 97 2.03 -2.37 10.64
CA GLY A 97 2.63 -1.12 10.21
C GLY A 97 2.20 0.06 11.03
N TYR A 98 2.95 1.15 10.89
CA TYR A 98 2.69 2.42 11.53
C TYR A 98 2.91 3.56 10.54
N PHE A 99 1.90 4.38 10.34
CA PHE A 99 2.02 5.62 9.60
C PHE A 99 2.54 6.72 10.51
N PHE A 100 3.71 7.26 10.22
CA PHE A 100 4.21 8.47 10.87
C PHE A 100 3.39 9.69 10.45
N ASN A 101 2.94 9.68 9.20
CA ASN A 101 2.01 10.65 8.64
C ASN A 101 1.36 10.12 7.37
N LYS A 102 0.12 10.53 7.16
CA LYS A 102 -0.60 10.51 5.88
C LYS A 102 -1.22 11.89 5.74
N THR A 103 -0.65 12.71 4.88
CA THR A 103 -0.98 14.14 4.82
C THR A 103 -1.43 14.54 3.43
N GLN A 104 -2.56 15.20 3.35
CA GLN A 104 -2.99 15.99 2.20
C GLN A 104 -2.79 17.47 2.50
N THR A 105 -2.19 18.22 1.57
CA THR A 105 -2.04 19.67 1.65
C THR A 105 -2.88 20.29 0.55
N GLY A 106 -3.86 21.11 0.91
CA GLY A 106 -4.70 21.83 -0.02
C GLY A 106 -3.94 22.96 -0.73
N LEU A 107 -4.53 23.52 -1.77
CA LEU A 107 -3.91 24.62 -2.56
C LEU A 107 -3.66 25.87 -1.72
N GLY A 108 -4.50 26.16 -0.73
CA GLY A 108 -4.31 27.24 0.24
C GLY A 108 -3.28 26.96 1.34
N GLY A 109 -2.70 25.75 1.35
CA GLY A 109 -1.72 25.34 2.36
C GLY A 109 -2.32 24.67 3.61
N GLU A 110 -3.64 24.54 3.66
CA GLU A 110 -4.33 23.79 4.73
C GLU A 110 -3.94 22.31 4.68
N LYS A 111 -3.74 21.72 5.87
CA LYS A 111 -3.29 20.33 5.98
C LYS A 111 -4.34 19.49 6.68
N VAL A 112 -4.69 18.36 6.04
CA VAL A 112 -5.45 17.28 6.66
C VAL A 112 -4.50 16.09 6.79
N PHE A 113 -4.32 15.59 7.99
CA PHE A 113 -3.38 14.50 8.24
C PHE A 113 -3.84 13.60 9.38
N ASP A 114 -3.41 12.35 9.33
CA ASP A 114 -3.48 11.41 10.45
C ASP A 114 -2.21 10.56 10.51
N LYS A 115 -2.05 9.88 11.64
CA LYS A 115 -0.95 8.97 11.93
C LYS A 115 -1.44 7.84 12.83
N GLY A 116 -0.74 6.74 12.88
CA GLY A 116 -1.10 5.66 13.79
C GLY A 116 -0.81 4.27 13.25
N ILE A 117 -1.19 3.29 14.05
CA ILE A 117 -1.09 1.87 13.69
C ILE A 117 -2.01 1.61 12.49
N SER A 118 -1.51 0.83 11.55
CA SER A 118 -2.23 0.33 10.40
C SER A 118 -2.92 -1.00 10.75
N ASP A 119 -2.97 -1.89 9.79
CA ASP A 119 -3.58 -3.20 9.92
C ASP A 119 -2.59 -4.23 10.46
N LEU A 120 -3.10 -5.22 11.18
CA LEU A 120 -2.40 -6.46 11.50
C LEU A 120 -2.67 -7.47 10.39
N ILE A 121 -1.63 -8.11 9.88
CA ILE A 121 -1.75 -9.17 8.88
C ILE A 121 -1.23 -10.47 9.47
N ILE A 122 -2.03 -11.50 9.43
CA ILE A 122 -1.65 -12.88 9.75
C ILE A 122 -1.54 -13.60 8.41
N PHE A 123 -0.34 -14.11 8.08
CA PHE A 123 -0.06 -14.55 6.73
C PHE A 123 0.69 -15.90 6.68
N PRO A 124 -0.06 -17.02 6.69
CA PRO A 124 0.48 -18.35 6.40
C PRO A 124 0.84 -18.49 4.91
N ARG A 125 1.96 -19.14 4.66
CA ARG A 125 2.45 -19.49 3.32
C ARG A 125 2.89 -20.94 3.31
N TYR A 126 2.58 -21.63 2.22
CA TYR A 126 2.91 -23.04 2.02
C TYR A 126 3.59 -23.25 0.68
N ASP A 127 4.74 -23.90 0.70
CA ASP A 127 5.45 -24.34 -0.50
C ASP A 127 4.80 -25.61 -1.04
N VAL A 128 4.12 -25.47 -2.16
CA VAL A 128 3.38 -26.57 -2.81
C VAL A 128 4.26 -27.35 -3.79
N TYR A 129 5.37 -26.76 -4.21
CA TYR A 129 6.30 -27.39 -5.14
C TYR A 129 7.70 -26.84 -4.96
N THR A 130 8.65 -27.71 -4.67
CA THR A 130 10.09 -27.41 -4.71
C THR A 130 10.80 -28.50 -5.50
N HIS A 131 11.56 -28.10 -6.48
CA HIS A 131 12.41 -28.98 -7.27
C HIS A 131 13.80 -28.36 -7.42
N ASN A 132 14.80 -29.10 -6.94
CA ASN A 132 16.20 -28.68 -6.99
C ASN A 132 16.99 -29.65 -7.88
N THR A 133 17.71 -29.09 -8.85
CA THR A 133 18.71 -29.78 -9.64
C THR A 133 20.07 -29.15 -9.38
N GLU A 134 21.14 -29.70 -9.95
CA GLU A 134 22.44 -29.07 -9.90
C GLU A 134 22.47 -27.67 -10.52
N LYS A 135 21.62 -27.43 -11.54
CA LYS A 135 21.61 -26.19 -12.34
C LYS A 135 20.49 -25.21 -11.97
N THR A 136 19.37 -25.73 -11.41
CA THR A 136 18.18 -24.91 -11.14
C THR A 136 17.54 -25.23 -9.79
N ARG A 137 16.94 -24.23 -9.20
CA ARG A 137 16.03 -24.35 -8.06
C ARG A 137 14.68 -23.75 -8.45
N ASP A 138 13.65 -24.55 -8.39
CA ASP A 138 12.27 -24.13 -8.65
C ASP A 138 11.45 -24.19 -7.36
N GLU A 139 10.57 -23.21 -7.18
CA GLU A 139 9.70 -23.13 -6.00
C GLU A 139 8.35 -22.50 -6.40
N ILE A 140 7.24 -23.07 -5.91
CA ILE A 140 5.91 -22.49 -6.01
C ILE A 140 5.32 -22.44 -4.59
N THR A 141 5.04 -21.23 -4.13
CA THR A 141 4.45 -20.99 -2.81
C THR A 141 3.08 -20.35 -2.96
N LEU A 142 2.12 -20.85 -2.19
CA LEU A 142 0.80 -20.25 -2.04
C LEU A 142 0.66 -19.65 -0.63
N GLY A 143 -0.14 -18.61 -0.51
CA GLY A 143 -0.42 -17.97 0.77
C GLY A 143 -1.87 -17.52 0.87
N LEU A 144 -2.41 -17.59 2.07
CA LEU A 144 -3.69 -17.01 2.44
C LEU A 144 -3.44 -16.09 3.63
N GLY A 145 -4.02 -14.90 3.62
CA GLY A 145 -3.82 -13.95 4.70
C GLY A 145 -5.13 -13.35 5.18
N LEU A 146 -5.13 -12.98 6.45
CA LEU A 146 -6.18 -12.19 7.07
C LEU A 146 -5.57 -10.86 7.50
N LYS A 147 -6.20 -9.76 7.08
CA LYS A 147 -5.85 -8.41 7.44
C LYS A 147 -6.92 -7.86 8.38
N ILE A 148 -6.51 -7.43 9.56
CA ILE A 148 -7.38 -6.98 10.65
C ILE A 148 -7.07 -5.51 10.93
N PRO A 149 -8.05 -4.59 10.88
CA PRO A 149 -7.82 -3.18 11.15
C PRO A 149 -7.55 -2.96 12.64
N LEU A 150 -6.37 -2.40 12.98
CA LEU A 150 -6.03 -2.01 14.34
C LEU A 150 -6.07 -0.48 14.53
N GLY A 151 -5.88 0.26 13.45
CA GLY A 151 -5.83 1.72 13.49
C GLY A 151 -7.18 2.38 13.33
N LYS A 152 -7.15 3.70 13.38
CA LYS A 152 -8.33 4.54 13.12
C LYS A 152 -8.76 4.44 11.66
N TYR A 153 -10.07 4.45 11.42
CA TYR A 153 -10.68 4.55 10.11
C TYR A 153 -11.79 5.61 10.05
N LEU A 154 -12.05 6.28 11.18
CA LEU A 154 -13.00 7.37 11.30
C LEU A 154 -12.38 8.46 12.16
N ASP A 155 -12.29 9.66 11.61
CA ASP A 155 -11.95 10.88 12.31
C ASP A 155 -12.55 12.07 11.56
N SER A 156 -12.54 13.26 12.16
CA SER A 156 -13.08 14.47 11.59
C SER A 156 -12.06 15.60 11.56
N THR A 157 -12.20 16.49 10.60
CA THR A 157 -11.41 17.71 10.50
C THR A 157 -12.32 18.94 10.41
N VAL A 158 -11.82 20.10 10.80
CA VAL A 158 -12.54 21.35 10.67
C VAL A 158 -12.61 21.75 9.20
N SER A 159 -13.83 21.86 8.66
CA SER A 159 -14.04 22.29 7.28
C SER A 159 -14.19 23.80 7.16
N SER A 160 -14.78 24.44 8.16
CA SER A 160 -14.94 25.90 8.19
C SER A 160 -15.12 26.40 9.62
N VAL A 161 -14.76 27.65 9.83
CA VAL A 161 -15.00 28.36 11.10
C VAL A 161 -15.91 29.55 10.79
N ASN A 162 -17.02 29.67 11.48
CA ASN A 162 -17.90 30.82 11.33
C ASN A 162 -17.14 32.06 11.81
N PRO A 163 -16.91 33.07 10.96
CA PRO A 163 -16.11 34.24 11.30
C PRO A 163 -16.75 35.14 12.36
N PHE A 164 -18.08 35.03 12.59
CA PHE A 164 -18.82 35.85 13.55
C PHE A 164 -18.96 35.17 14.93
N THR A 165 -19.13 33.86 14.94
CA THR A 165 -19.40 33.11 16.17
C THR A 165 -18.22 32.28 16.65
N GLY A 166 -17.22 32.06 15.82
CA GLY A 166 -16.13 31.14 16.08
C GLY A 166 -16.54 29.66 16.04
N ALA A 167 -17.78 29.33 15.71
CA ALA A 167 -18.28 27.97 15.65
C ALA A 167 -17.57 27.19 14.52
N LYS A 168 -17.11 25.97 14.84
CA LYS A 168 -16.40 25.08 13.93
C LYS A 168 -17.36 24.07 13.32
N ASN A 169 -17.36 23.98 12.02
CA ASN A 169 -18.02 22.89 11.30
C ASN A 169 -17.01 21.78 11.02
N TYR A 170 -17.41 20.54 11.30
CA TYR A 170 -16.57 19.37 11.12
C TYR A 170 -17.07 18.54 9.94
N VAL A 171 -16.12 17.97 9.19
CA VAL A 171 -16.39 16.99 8.15
C VAL A 171 -15.54 15.76 8.40
N LYS A 172 -15.99 14.60 7.92
CA LYS A 172 -15.21 13.36 7.98
C LYS A 172 -13.89 13.54 7.22
N MET A 173 -12.80 13.05 7.81
CA MET A 173 -11.50 13.03 7.12
C MET A 173 -11.55 12.15 5.88
N PRO A 174 -10.83 12.54 4.82
CA PRO A 174 -10.70 11.70 3.62
C PRO A 174 -10.13 10.33 3.96
N PRO A 175 -10.69 9.23 3.41
CA PRO A 175 -10.19 7.88 3.68
C PRO A 175 -8.71 7.68 3.38
N VAL A 176 -8.15 8.43 2.42
CA VAL A 176 -6.75 8.36 2.03
C VAL A 176 -5.78 8.78 3.13
N VAL A 177 -6.19 9.62 4.08
CA VAL A 177 -5.36 10.01 5.22
C VAL A 177 -5.56 9.11 6.44
N MET A 178 -6.58 8.25 6.43
CA MET A 178 -6.82 7.34 7.55
C MET A 178 -5.80 6.19 7.56
N PRO A 179 -5.31 5.76 8.74
CA PRO A 179 -4.35 4.66 8.87
C PRO A 179 -4.86 3.32 8.37
N THR A 180 -6.17 3.04 8.50
CA THR A 180 -6.80 1.80 8.03
C THR A 180 -8.11 2.08 7.30
N THR A 181 -8.65 1.04 6.65
CA THR A 181 -9.98 1.08 6.04
C THR A 181 -11.09 0.67 7.01
N GLY A 182 -10.76 0.16 8.19
CA GLY A 182 -11.73 -0.30 9.19
C GLY A 182 -12.39 -1.65 8.86
N ALA A 183 -11.93 -2.36 7.84
CA ALA A 183 -12.50 -3.62 7.39
C ALA A 183 -11.52 -4.77 7.54
N ASN A 184 -12.04 -5.98 7.77
CA ASN A 184 -11.26 -7.20 7.64
C ASN A 184 -11.15 -7.57 6.17
N ASP A 185 -9.91 -7.82 5.69
CA ASP A 185 -9.63 -8.16 4.30
C ASP A 185 -9.01 -9.56 4.21
N PHE A 186 -9.29 -10.28 3.12
CA PHE A 186 -8.66 -11.56 2.82
C PHE A 186 -7.61 -11.39 1.73
N ILE A 187 -6.44 -12.00 1.93
CA ILE A 187 -5.29 -11.94 1.04
C ILE A 187 -5.08 -13.31 0.41
N PHE A 188 -5.00 -13.35 -0.90
CA PHE A 188 -4.62 -14.52 -1.69
C PHE A 188 -3.28 -14.21 -2.35
N TYR A 189 -2.35 -15.14 -2.27
CA TYR A 189 -0.99 -14.97 -2.72
C TYR A 189 -0.47 -16.17 -3.48
N GLY A 190 0.24 -15.90 -4.56
CA GLY A 190 0.99 -16.88 -5.32
C GLY A 190 2.39 -16.37 -5.60
N PHE A 191 3.38 -17.24 -5.53
CA PHE A 191 4.77 -16.96 -5.82
C PHE A 191 5.37 -18.13 -6.59
N ALA A 192 6.10 -17.82 -7.65
CA ALA A 192 6.84 -18.79 -8.44
C ALA A 192 8.28 -18.29 -8.63
N PHE A 193 9.23 -19.15 -8.40
CA PHE A 193 10.66 -18.82 -8.43
C PHE A 193 11.44 -19.85 -9.25
N ARG A 194 12.38 -19.36 -10.05
CA ARG A 194 13.44 -20.16 -10.67
C ARG A 194 14.80 -19.48 -10.49
N GLY A 195 15.67 -20.14 -9.78
CA GLY A 195 17.05 -19.71 -9.56
C GLY A 195 18.04 -20.52 -10.41
N TYR A 196 19.12 -19.87 -10.83
CA TYR A 196 20.26 -20.45 -11.50
C TYR A 196 21.51 -20.19 -10.65
N PRO A 197 21.84 -21.09 -9.69
CA PRO A 197 22.91 -20.86 -8.71
C PRO A 197 24.26 -20.55 -9.34
N GLU A 198 24.69 -21.31 -10.34
CA GLU A 198 25.95 -21.10 -11.04
C GLU A 198 26.07 -19.74 -11.70
N LYS A 199 24.97 -19.26 -12.31
CA LYS A 199 24.88 -17.95 -12.97
C LYS A 199 24.62 -16.81 -12.01
N LYS A 200 24.33 -17.11 -10.73
CA LYS A 200 23.88 -16.15 -9.71
C LYS A 200 22.69 -15.30 -10.21
N PHE A 201 21.84 -15.91 -11.01
CA PHE A 201 20.69 -15.29 -11.66
C PHE A 201 19.40 -15.93 -11.16
N ARG A 202 18.34 -15.14 -11.06
CA ARG A 202 17.02 -15.60 -10.65
C ARG A 202 15.94 -14.85 -11.39
N ILE A 203 14.86 -15.55 -11.71
CA ILE A 203 13.61 -15.00 -12.18
C ILE A 203 12.52 -15.45 -11.23
N PHE A 204 11.57 -14.59 -10.95
CA PHE A 204 10.44 -14.96 -10.13
C PHE A 204 9.24 -14.07 -10.46
N ALA A 205 8.06 -14.57 -10.09
CA ALA A 205 6.81 -13.87 -10.23
C ALA A 205 6.02 -13.95 -8.93
N ASN A 206 5.22 -12.93 -8.66
CA ASN A 206 4.21 -12.98 -7.63
C ASN A 206 2.88 -12.45 -8.12
N ALA A 207 1.81 -12.94 -7.50
CA ALA A 207 0.48 -12.42 -7.67
C ALA A 207 -0.17 -12.25 -6.29
N ILE A 208 -0.85 -11.15 -6.10
CA ILE A 208 -1.59 -10.83 -4.88
C ILE A 208 -2.99 -10.41 -5.28
N TYR A 209 -3.99 -10.94 -4.58
CA TYR A 209 -5.34 -10.44 -4.61
C TYR A 209 -5.83 -10.20 -3.19
N ILE A 210 -6.35 -9.02 -2.91
CA ILE A 210 -6.91 -8.65 -1.61
C ILE A 210 -8.40 -8.38 -1.78
N ARG A 211 -9.20 -9.29 -1.26
CA ARG A 211 -10.65 -9.10 -1.15
C ARG A 211 -10.94 -8.19 0.03
N LYS A 212 -11.48 -7.02 -0.25
CA LYS A 212 -11.84 -6.03 0.76
C LYS A 212 -13.16 -6.37 1.44
N GLY A 213 -13.20 -6.17 2.76
CA GLY A 213 -14.41 -6.31 3.55
C GLY A 213 -15.18 -4.99 3.68
N TRP A 214 -16.35 -5.08 4.30
CA TRP A 214 -17.15 -3.94 4.72
C TRP A 214 -16.71 -3.44 6.08
N ASN A 215 -16.58 -2.13 6.23
CA ASN A 215 -16.36 -1.52 7.54
C ASN A 215 -17.70 -1.19 8.23
N ALA A 216 -17.63 -0.77 9.50
CA ALA A 216 -18.82 -0.45 10.28
C ALA A 216 -19.56 0.81 9.79
N LEU A 217 -18.98 1.57 8.85
CA LEU A 217 -19.60 2.74 8.24
C LEU A 217 -20.38 2.37 6.96
N GLY A 218 -20.49 1.08 6.62
CA GLY A 218 -21.13 0.65 5.39
C GLY A 218 -20.31 0.99 4.14
N GLU A 219 -18.98 1.11 4.27
CA GLU A 219 -18.07 1.35 3.16
C GLU A 219 -17.26 0.09 2.87
N ARG A 220 -17.10 -0.22 1.60
CA ARG A 220 -16.22 -1.26 1.10
C ARG A 220 -15.27 -0.66 0.08
N PHE A 221 -14.00 -0.59 0.45
CA PHE A 221 -12.97 -0.16 -0.49
C PHE A 221 -12.82 -1.17 -1.62
N GLY A 222 -12.34 -0.69 -2.77
CA GLY A 222 -12.14 -1.56 -3.92
C GLY A 222 -11.12 -2.67 -3.66
N ASP A 223 -11.39 -3.84 -4.20
CA ASP A 223 -10.45 -4.95 -4.18
C ASP A 223 -9.13 -4.54 -4.83
N TYR A 224 -8.04 -5.13 -4.36
CA TYR A 224 -6.70 -4.87 -4.86
C TYR A 224 -6.13 -6.12 -5.52
N ALA A 225 -5.52 -5.95 -6.69
CA ALA A 225 -4.74 -6.99 -7.34
C ALA A 225 -3.39 -6.45 -7.80
N SER A 226 -2.35 -7.26 -7.70
CA SER A 226 -1.06 -6.96 -8.32
C SER A 226 -0.37 -8.21 -8.81
N VAL A 227 0.39 -8.04 -9.91
CA VAL A 227 1.29 -9.06 -10.46
C VAL A 227 2.66 -8.42 -10.63
N GLY A 228 3.69 -9.12 -10.19
CA GLY A 228 5.08 -8.73 -10.35
C GLY A 228 5.87 -9.78 -11.09
N LEU A 229 6.66 -9.35 -12.07
CA LEU A 229 7.66 -10.17 -12.77
C LEU A 229 9.03 -9.62 -12.44
N PHE A 230 9.95 -10.48 -12.02
CA PHE A 230 11.26 -10.07 -11.49
C PHE A 230 12.38 -10.79 -12.21
N ALA A 231 13.44 -10.05 -12.48
CA ALA A 231 14.74 -10.60 -12.88
C ALA A 231 15.82 -10.03 -11.99
N GLY A 232 16.63 -10.90 -11.40
CA GLY A 232 17.64 -10.49 -10.45
C GLY A 232 18.97 -11.21 -10.67
N LYS A 233 20.08 -10.50 -10.44
CA LYS A 233 21.43 -11.06 -10.50
C LYS A 233 22.23 -10.58 -9.31
N THR A 234 23.08 -11.48 -8.80
CA THR A 234 24.05 -11.15 -7.76
C THR A 234 25.41 -10.89 -8.40
N PHE A 235 25.90 -9.68 -8.19
CA PHE A 235 27.22 -9.23 -8.65
C PHE A 235 28.23 -9.33 -7.52
N PHE A 236 29.48 -9.45 -7.88
CA PHE A 236 30.60 -9.68 -6.96
C PHE A 236 30.25 -10.85 -6.02
N LYS A 237 30.32 -10.67 -4.72
CA LYS A 237 29.91 -11.72 -3.76
C LYS A 237 28.51 -11.56 -3.24
N ASN A 238 28.08 -10.31 -3.03
CA ASN A 238 26.88 -10.04 -2.22
C ASN A 238 25.94 -8.95 -2.78
N LEU A 239 26.32 -8.20 -3.82
CA LEU A 239 25.49 -7.13 -4.35
C LEU A 239 24.38 -7.71 -5.23
N GLY A 240 23.16 -7.73 -4.75
CA GLY A 240 21.98 -8.13 -5.52
C GLY A 240 21.36 -6.93 -6.23
N ILE A 241 21.16 -7.05 -7.54
CA ILE A 241 20.37 -6.11 -8.34
C ILE A 241 19.17 -6.88 -8.86
N THR A 242 17.98 -6.32 -8.68
CA THR A 242 16.71 -6.90 -9.14
C THR A 242 15.90 -5.83 -9.84
N LEU A 243 15.30 -6.16 -10.96
CA LEU A 243 14.36 -5.33 -11.66
C LEU A 243 13.00 -6.02 -11.64
N GLN A 244 11.95 -5.28 -11.24
CA GLN A 244 10.57 -5.76 -11.27
C GLN A 244 9.76 -4.94 -12.27
N LEU A 245 8.94 -5.61 -13.06
CA LEU A 245 7.80 -5.03 -13.76
C LEU A 245 6.55 -5.38 -12.96
N LYS A 246 5.82 -4.36 -12.49
CA LYS A 246 4.64 -4.51 -11.62
C LYS A 246 3.41 -3.99 -12.32
N GLY A 247 2.38 -4.82 -12.41
CA GLY A 247 1.01 -4.42 -12.73
C GLY A 247 0.18 -4.32 -11.46
N GLU A 248 -0.67 -3.30 -11.34
CA GLU A 248 -1.52 -3.07 -10.19
C GLU A 248 -2.91 -2.66 -10.65
N TRP A 249 -3.92 -3.17 -9.98
CA TRP A 249 -5.32 -2.82 -10.19
C TRP A 249 -6.01 -2.65 -8.83
N ILE A 250 -6.77 -1.58 -8.72
CA ILE A 250 -7.63 -1.27 -7.57
C ILE A 250 -9.04 -1.03 -8.12
N ASP A 251 -10.01 -1.71 -7.54
CA ASP A 251 -11.41 -1.58 -7.94
C ASP A 251 -12.05 -0.31 -7.38
N LYS A 252 -13.28 -0.06 -7.77
CA LYS A 252 -14.10 1.02 -7.25
C LYS A 252 -14.48 0.75 -5.80
N MET A 253 -14.75 1.82 -5.08
CA MET A 253 -15.34 1.76 -3.75
C MET A 253 -16.85 1.51 -3.85
N ASP A 254 -17.37 0.62 -3.01
CA ASP A 254 -18.80 0.41 -2.80
C ASP A 254 -19.24 1.02 -1.45
N TYR A 255 -20.50 1.35 -1.36
CA TYR A 255 -21.13 1.82 -0.12
C TYR A 255 -22.56 1.28 -0.01
N ASP A 256 -23.05 1.15 1.22
CA ASP A 256 -24.41 0.73 1.46
C ASP A 256 -25.39 1.78 0.92
N LYS A 257 -26.33 1.33 0.06
CA LYS A 257 -27.32 2.19 -0.58
C LYS A 257 -28.28 2.85 0.42
N GLN A 258 -28.46 2.27 1.61
CA GLN A 258 -29.28 2.89 2.66
C GLN A 258 -28.58 4.11 3.25
N ILE A 259 -27.28 4.03 3.49
CA ILE A 259 -26.46 5.16 3.96
C ILE A 259 -26.48 6.30 2.94
N GLY A 260 -26.48 5.96 1.64
CA GLY A 260 -26.57 6.95 0.55
C GLY A 260 -27.91 7.67 0.46
N LYS A 261 -29.02 7.01 0.84
CA LYS A 261 -30.37 7.61 0.84
C LYS A 261 -30.58 8.61 1.97
N ASP A 262 -29.92 8.41 3.11
CA ASP A 262 -30.08 9.26 4.30
C ASP A 262 -29.21 10.53 4.26
N GLY A 263 -28.64 10.87 3.12
CA GLY A 263 -27.82 12.08 2.93
C GLY A 263 -26.43 12.02 3.59
N MET A 264 -26.06 10.90 4.22
CA MET A 264 -24.76 10.73 4.85
C MET A 264 -23.59 10.82 3.87
N LEU A 265 -23.77 10.45 2.60
CA LEU A 265 -22.75 10.61 1.57
C LEU A 265 -22.37 12.07 1.30
N ALA A 266 -23.31 13.00 1.51
CA ALA A 266 -23.03 14.43 1.39
C ALA A 266 -22.04 14.91 2.48
N ILE A 267 -21.95 14.20 3.61
CA ILE A 267 -21.02 14.52 4.70
C ILE A 267 -19.57 14.20 4.32
N TYR A 268 -19.36 13.26 3.36
CA TYR A 268 -18.03 12.81 3.02
C TYR A 268 -17.26 13.75 2.12
N ASN A 269 -17.94 14.59 1.36
CA ASN A 269 -17.30 15.45 0.35
C ASN A 269 -16.29 14.69 -0.54
N VAL A 270 -16.60 13.42 -0.82
CA VAL A 270 -15.75 12.48 -1.55
C VAL A 270 -16.53 11.96 -2.74
N ASP A 271 -15.96 12.11 -3.92
CA ASP A 271 -16.48 11.46 -5.12
C ASP A 271 -16.08 9.99 -5.11
N VAL A 272 -17.00 9.12 -4.69
CA VAL A 272 -16.79 7.66 -4.64
C VAL A 272 -16.54 7.05 -6.02
N THR A 273 -16.93 7.73 -7.10
CA THR A 273 -16.69 7.26 -8.47
C THR A 273 -15.23 7.47 -8.90
N SER A 274 -14.51 8.35 -8.19
CA SER A 274 -13.09 8.62 -8.43
C SER A 274 -12.14 7.60 -7.76
N PHE A 275 -12.67 6.63 -7.02
CA PHE A 275 -11.87 5.53 -6.51
C PHE A 275 -11.59 4.48 -7.58
N GLY A 276 -10.45 3.85 -7.47
CA GLY A 276 -10.00 2.81 -8.38
C GLY A 276 -8.97 3.30 -9.39
N SER A 277 -8.04 2.42 -9.72
CA SER A 277 -6.94 2.75 -10.62
C SER A 277 -6.31 1.51 -11.24
N LYS A 278 -5.57 1.73 -12.32
CA LYS A 278 -4.67 0.75 -12.94
C LYS A 278 -3.31 1.38 -13.09
N LYS A 279 -2.26 0.61 -12.81
CA LYS A 279 -0.89 1.10 -12.88
C LYS A 279 0.06 0.02 -13.39
N ILE A 280 1.00 0.41 -14.23
CA ILE A 280 2.18 -0.37 -14.58
C ILE A 280 3.38 0.41 -14.09
N ALA A 281 4.27 -0.24 -13.34
CA ALA A 281 5.45 0.39 -12.78
C ALA A 281 6.69 -0.46 -12.99
N ILE A 282 7.85 0.19 -13.07
CA ILE A 282 9.15 -0.44 -12.98
C ILE A 282 9.72 -0.19 -11.59
N VAL A 283 10.31 -1.26 -10.99
CA VAL A 283 10.80 -1.21 -9.61
C VAL A 283 12.23 -1.76 -9.58
N PRO A 284 13.26 -0.92 -9.76
CA PRO A 284 14.64 -1.30 -9.48
C PRO A 284 14.85 -1.49 -7.99
N GLN A 285 15.61 -2.53 -7.65
CA GLN A 285 15.98 -2.86 -6.27
C GLN A 285 17.46 -3.21 -6.20
N ILE A 286 18.13 -2.70 -5.18
CA ILE A 286 19.48 -3.05 -4.78
C ILE A 286 19.40 -3.70 -3.41
N SER A 287 20.12 -4.81 -3.21
CA SER A 287 20.15 -5.52 -1.94
C SER A 287 21.58 -5.97 -1.60
N TYR A 288 21.90 -5.96 -0.32
CA TYR A 288 23.18 -6.38 0.19
C TYR A 288 23.03 -7.25 1.44
N PRO A 289 23.19 -8.58 1.32
CA PRO A 289 23.23 -9.46 2.48
C PRO A 289 24.61 -9.37 3.16
N TYR A 290 24.59 -9.25 4.48
CA TYR A 290 25.78 -9.30 5.33
C TYR A 290 25.52 -10.18 6.55
N LYS A 291 26.15 -11.33 6.61
CA LYS A 291 25.88 -12.36 7.64
C LYS A 291 24.37 -12.69 7.67
N SER A 292 23.76 -12.52 8.83
CA SER A 292 22.33 -12.75 9.05
C SER A 292 21.45 -11.56 8.65
N PHE A 293 22.03 -10.42 8.29
CA PHE A 293 21.31 -9.22 7.88
C PHE A 293 21.18 -9.13 6.37
N SER A 294 20.14 -8.52 5.90
CA SER A 294 20.00 -8.09 4.51
C SER A 294 19.40 -6.69 4.49
N VAL A 295 20.08 -5.77 3.83
CA VAL A 295 19.58 -4.40 3.60
C VAL A 295 19.20 -4.28 2.15
N TYR A 296 18.11 -3.57 1.86
CA TYR A 296 17.69 -3.31 0.49
C TYR A 296 17.09 -1.92 0.35
N ILE A 297 17.24 -1.39 -0.85
CA ILE A 297 16.59 -0.15 -1.29
C ILE A 297 15.84 -0.47 -2.57
N LEU A 298 14.62 -0.01 -2.69
CA LEU A 298 13.86 -0.05 -3.93
C LEU A 298 13.12 1.25 -4.16
N SER A 299 12.85 1.53 -5.43
CA SER A 299 12.02 2.66 -5.86
C SER A 299 11.02 2.19 -6.89
N GLU A 300 9.77 2.60 -6.76
CA GLU A 300 8.72 2.33 -7.74
C GLU A 300 8.50 3.57 -8.60
N PHE A 301 8.59 3.41 -9.91
CA PHE A 301 8.36 4.46 -10.91
C PHE A 301 7.22 4.04 -11.83
N PRO A 302 6.07 4.74 -11.81
CA PRO A 302 4.97 4.46 -12.71
C PRO A 302 5.35 4.74 -14.16
N LEU A 303 5.12 3.76 -15.03
CA LEU A 303 5.26 3.87 -16.48
C LEU A 303 3.94 4.24 -17.14
N TYR A 304 2.84 3.70 -16.62
CA TYR A 304 1.48 3.96 -17.05
C TYR A 304 0.55 3.99 -15.84
N GLN A 305 -0.40 4.92 -15.85
CA GLN A 305 -1.45 5.01 -14.83
C GLN A 305 -2.77 5.41 -15.48
N TYR A 306 -3.83 4.84 -14.99
CA TYR A 306 -5.20 5.23 -15.26
C TYR A 306 -5.95 5.32 -13.93
N VAL A 307 -6.63 6.42 -13.68
CA VAL A 307 -7.44 6.63 -12.48
C VAL A 307 -8.90 6.81 -12.87
N ASN A 308 -9.82 6.29 -12.07
CA ASN A 308 -11.23 6.54 -12.26
C ASN A 308 -11.54 7.98 -11.79
N GLY A 309 -12.26 8.75 -12.62
CA GLY A 309 -12.54 10.15 -12.33
C GLY A 309 -11.27 11.01 -12.19
N THR A 310 -11.30 11.97 -11.28
CA THR A 310 -10.15 12.84 -10.97
C THR A 310 -9.51 12.37 -9.67
N ALA A 311 -8.24 12.00 -9.72
CA ALA A 311 -7.55 11.45 -8.56
C ALA A 311 -6.06 11.81 -8.51
N ILE A 312 -5.48 11.69 -7.30
CA ILE A 312 -4.04 11.75 -7.10
C ILE A 312 -3.41 10.51 -7.72
N ALA A 313 -2.45 10.73 -8.61
CA ALA A 313 -1.67 9.67 -9.23
C ALA A 313 -0.40 9.36 -8.44
N SER A 314 0.14 8.16 -8.59
CA SER A 314 1.45 7.82 -8.05
C SER A 314 2.54 8.54 -8.83
N GLN A 315 3.56 9.03 -8.14
CA GLN A 315 4.72 9.66 -8.78
C GLN A 315 5.97 8.82 -8.56
N TYR A 316 6.32 8.57 -7.32
CA TYR A 316 7.35 7.62 -6.92
C TYR A 316 7.11 7.14 -5.49
N LEU A 317 7.66 5.97 -5.21
CA LEU A 317 7.69 5.40 -3.87
C LEU A 317 9.12 4.94 -3.60
N PHE A 318 9.67 5.31 -2.45
CA PHE A 318 10.94 4.81 -1.95
C PHE A 318 10.73 3.86 -0.80
N THR A 319 11.51 2.79 -0.76
CA THR A 319 11.54 1.86 0.37
C THR A 319 12.99 1.55 0.73
N LEU A 320 13.30 1.74 2.00
CA LEU A 320 14.52 1.26 2.64
C LEU A 320 14.12 0.15 3.62
N GLY A 321 14.72 -1.02 3.48
CA GLY A 321 14.39 -2.15 4.35
C GLY A 321 15.62 -2.88 4.87
N ILE A 322 15.42 -3.51 6.02
CA ILE A 322 16.38 -4.41 6.67
C ILE A 322 15.68 -5.66 7.13
N SER A 323 16.32 -6.80 6.99
CA SER A 323 15.85 -8.05 7.57
C SER A 323 16.99 -8.76 8.30
N TYR A 324 16.63 -9.47 9.36
CA TYR A 324 17.54 -10.29 10.15
C TYR A 324 16.99 -11.71 10.22
N ARG A 325 17.84 -12.69 9.89
CA ARG A 325 17.48 -14.12 9.88
C ARG A 325 18.37 -14.91 10.80
N PHE A 326 17.77 -15.80 11.58
CA PHE A 326 18.50 -16.73 12.43
C PHE A 326 17.71 -18.02 12.63
N PHE A 327 18.41 -19.08 13.07
CA PHE A 327 17.77 -20.34 13.45
C PHE A 327 17.59 -20.40 14.96
N THR A 328 16.44 -20.89 15.41
CA THR A 328 16.13 -21.04 16.85
C THR A 328 16.91 -22.20 17.50
N VAL A 329 17.40 -23.12 16.71
CA VAL A 329 18.21 -24.26 17.16
C VAL A 329 19.46 -24.33 16.29
N LYS A 330 20.62 -24.61 16.91
CA LYS A 330 21.84 -24.88 16.14
C LYS A 330 21.58 -26.05 15.19
N GLN A 331 21.73 -25.85 13.91
CA GLN A 331 21.76 -26.95 12.95
C GLN A 331 22.93 -27.84 13.36
N LYS A 332 22.64 -29.13 13.68
CA LYS A 332 23.70 -30.12 13.77
C LYS A 332 24.27 -30.27 12.38
N GLY A 333 25.53 -29.86 12.20
CA GLY A 333 26.31 -30.04 10.99
C GLY A 333 26.51 -31.52 10.67
#